data_562c1be5b8847653b12c54176493dadf
#
_entry.id   562c1be5b8847653b12c54176493dadf
#
_cell.length_a   1.000
_cell.length_b   1.000
_cell.length_c   1.000
_cell.angle_alpha   90.00
_cell.angle_beta   90.00
_cell.angle_gamma   90.00
#
_symmetry.space_group_name_H-M   'P 1'
#
loop_
_entity.id
_entity.type
_entity.pdbx_description
1 polymer ?
#
loop_
_entity_poly.entity_id
_entity_poly.type
_entity_poly.pdbx_seq_one_letter_code
_entity_poly.pdbx_strand_id
1 'polypeptide(L)'
;MTEITLVVKQSCDTCTLIEPIMSEIAEHFKLQVICQDTEDFPKDLPVEYDASLEQSYRLRIEVVPTLIIRKEGIEASRIFGWDHAAWEALLGIQFKSDLPKFRPGCGSKTHDPGMQERLAAQFAGHLLSARRLNFENVDDIEIGYDQGWSDGLPVVPPTAERVMRMLAGTRRQPDEIIGIVPPDFAPCSIEKIAINAVLAGCRPEYLPVVIAAVEAVLEDQFCMHGLLATTYFSGPMV
;
A
#
# COMPACT_ATOMS: atom_id res chain seq x y z
N MET A 1 28.16 -4.83 -11.57
CA MET A 1 27.67 -4.07 -12.75
C MET A 1 26.74 -2.99 -12.22
N THR A 2 26.84 -1.75 -12.69
CA THR A 2 25.94 -0.67 -12.28
C THR A 2 24.68 -0.74 -13.14
N GLU A 3 23.52 -0.83 -12.49
CA GLU A 3 22.21 -0.83 -13.14
C GLU A 3 21.51 0.48 -12.82
N ILE A 4 20.93 1.12 -13.83
CA ILE A 4 20.21 2.37 -13.68
C ILE A 4 18.75 2.15 -14.03
N THR A 5 17.86 2.49 -13.12
CA THR A 5 16.41 2.47 -13.33
C THR A 5 15.87 3.88 -13.20
N LEU A 6 15.08 4.31 -14.16
CA LEU A 6 14.38 5.60 -14.15
C LEU A 6 12.88 5.35 -14.21
N VAL A 7 12.17 5.82 -13.18
CA VAL A 7 10.70 5.73 -13.13
C VAL A 7 10.11 7.08 -13.50
N VAL A 8 9.21 7.07 -14.47
CA VAL A 8 8.63 8.26 -15.10
C VAL A 8 7.12 8.12 -15.32
N LYS A 9 6.47 9.21 -15.71
CA LYS A 9 5.15 9.22 -16.33
C LYS A 9 5.07 10.32 -17.39
N GLN A 10 4.38 10.09 -18.47
CA GLN A 10 4.22 11.06 -19.57
C GLN A 10 3.45 12.30 -19.09
N SER A 11 2.44 12.13 -18.23
CA SER A 11 1.65 13.22 -17.66
C SER A 11 2.39 14.11 -16.66
N CYS A 12 3.70 13.89 -16.45
CA CYS A 12 4.55 14.71 -15.60
C CYS A 12 5.43 15.64 -16.44
N ASP A 13 5.23 16.95 -16.32
CA ASP A 13 6.01 17.96 -17.06
C ASP A 13 7.52 17.85 -16.85
N THR A 14 7.97 17.46 -15.65
CA THR A 14 9.39 17.26 -15.35
C THR A 14 9.92 16.02 -16.05
N CYS A 15 9.15 14.94 -16.15
CA CYS A 15 9.53 13.75 -16.89
C CYS A 15 9.65 14.04 -18.39
N THR A 16 8.70 14.78 -18.96
CA THR A 16 8.75 15.20 -20.38
C THR A 16 9.93 16.13 -20.66
N LEU A 17 10.23 17.04 -19.74
CA LEU A 17 11.37 17.95 -19.85
C LEU A 17 12.70 17.18 -19.96
N ILE A 18 12.88 16.11 -19.19
CA ILE A 18 14.16 15.37 -19.13
C ILE A 18 14.25 14.24 -20.17
N GLU A 19 13.31 14.12 -21.12
CA GLU A 19 13.36 13.08 -22.16
C GLU A 19 14.71 13.07 -22.92
N PRO A 20 15.31 14.21 -23.30
CA PRO A 20 16.64 14.22 -23.93
C PRO A 20 17.74 13.64 -23.03
N ILE A 21 17.65 13.87 -21.72
CA ILE A 21 18.61 13.36 -20.73
C ILE A 21 18.52 11.83 -20.62
N MET A 22 17.33 11.25 -20.75
CA MET A 22 17.16 9.79 -20.75
C MET A 22 17.96 9.14 -21.87
N SER A 23 17.95 9.75 -23.07
CA SER A 23 18.73 9.28 -24.22
C SER A 23 20.24 9.44 -23.98
N GLU A 24 20.68 10.57 -23.40
CA GLU A 24 22.08 10.76 -23.04
C GLU A 24 22.57 9.74 -21.99
N ILE A 25 21.75 9.41 -21.00
CA ILE A 25 22.08 8.36 -20.02
C ILE A 25 22.20 6.99 -20.70
N ALA A 26 21.29 6.68 -21.63
CA ALA A 26 21.30 5.40 -22.35
C ALA A 26 22.51 5.24 -23.27
N GLU A 27 23.16 6.34 -23.72
CA GLU A 27 24.45 6.28 -24.47
C GLU A 27 25.59 5.72 -23.59
N HIS A 28 25.55 5.94 -22.29
CA HIS A 28 26.64 5.60 -21.38
C HIS A 28 26.35 4.38 -20.50
N PHE A 29 25.08 4.08 -20.23
CA PHE A 29 24.67 3.06 -19.28
C PHE A 29 23.52 2.20 -19.83
N LYS A 30 23.39 0.98 -19.28
CA LYS A 30 22.19 0.19 -19.46
C LYS A 30 21.08 0.82 -18.61
N LEU A 31 20.21 1.60 -19.26
CA LEU A 31 19.08 2.27 -18.62
C LEU A 31 17.80 1.41 -18.75
N GLN A 32 17.16 1.13 -17.63
CA GLN A 32 15.80 0.61 -17.57
C GLN A 32 14.85 1.79 -17.33
N VAL A 33 13.92 2.03 -18.24
CA VAL A 33 12.87 3.04 -18.07
C VAL A 33 11.56 2.36 -17.77
N ILE A 34 10.94 2.73 -16.63
CA ILE A 34 9.63 2.27 -16.20
C ILE A 34 8.67 3.45 -16.30
N CYS A 35 7.64 3.33 -17.15
CA CYS A 35 6.63 4.37 -17.29
C CYS A 35 5.30 3.94 -16.66
N GLN A 36 4.71 4.82 -15.84
CA GLN A 36 3.50 4.53 -15.04
C GLN A 36 2.18 4.70 -15.80
N ASP A 37 2.16 5.40 -16.91
CA ASP A 37 0.91 5.82 -17.56
C ASP A 37 0.80 5.53 -19.07
N THR A 38 1.88 5.14 -19.72
CA THR A 38 1.88 4.80 -21.15
C THR A 38 3.04 3.90 -21.54
N GLU A 39 2.90 3.17 -22.65
CA GLU A 39 3.97 2.40 -23.28
C GLU A 39 4.80 3.23 -24.30
N ASP A 40 4.33 4.44 -24.64
CA ASP A 40 4.88 5.27 -25.71
C ASP A 40 5.82 6.38 -25.21
N PHE A 41 6.22 6.37 -23.93
CA PHE A 41 7.07 7.41 -23.37
C PHE A 41 8.19 6.83 -22.49
N PRO A 42 9.48 7.26 -22.72
CA PRO A 42 9.98 8.12 -23.80
C PRO A 42 9.96 7.44 -25.17
N LYS A 43 9.93 8.25 -26.26
CA LYS A 43 9.70 7.72 -27.61
C LYS A 43 10.88 6.93 -28.18
N ASP A 44 12.11 7.33 -27.85
CA ASP A 44 13.33 6.82 -28.47
C ASP A 44 14.07 5.76 -27.66
N LEU A 45 13.45 5.27 -26.57
CA LEU A 45 14.02 4.28 -25.67
C LEU A 45 13.06 3.12 -25.41
N PRO A 46 13.58 1.92 -25.14
CA PRO A 46 12.74 0.82 -24.68
C PRO A 46 12.11 1.17 -23.33
N VAL A 47 10.81 0.96 -23.22
CA VAL A 47 10.00 1.30 -22.05
C VAL A 47 9.35 0.06 -21.49
N GLU A 48 9.39 -0.10 -20.18
CA GLU A 48 8.58 -1.04 -19.45
C GLU A 48 7.32 -0.31 -18.94
N TYR A 49 6.16 -0.62 -19.52
CA TYR A 49 4.91 -0.04 -19.06
C TYR A 49 4.41 -0.74 -17.80
N ASP A 50 4.39 0.00 -16.69
CA ASP A 50 3.95 -0.48 -15.38
C ASP A 50 2.44 -0.24 -15.18
N ALA A 51 1.62 -0.82 -16.06
CA ALA A 51 0.17 -0.66 -16.07
C ALA A 51 -0.50 -1.01 -14.73
N SER A 52 0.03 -2.02 -14.05
CA SER A 52 -0.45 -2.47 -12.73
C SER A 52 0.11 -1.65 -11.57
N LEU A 53 1.12 -0.82 -11.81
CA LEU A 53 1.93 -0.11 -10.82
C LEU A 53 2.68 -1.03 -9.85
N GLU A 54 2.85 -2.32 -10.19
CA GLU A 54 3.53 -3.29 -9.34
C GLU A 54 4.99 -2.93 -9.11
N GLN A 55 5.72 -2.61 -10.18
CA GLN A 55 7.14 -2.26 -10.08
C GLN A 55 7.31 -0.97 -9.27
N SER A 56 6.52 0.05 -9.59
CA SER A 56 6.52 1.32 -8.86
C SER A 56 6.19 1.15 -7.38
N TYR A 57 5.23 0.26 -7.05
CA TYR A 57 4.89 -0.05 -5.67
C TYR A 57 6.04 -0.75 -4.93
N ARG A 58 6.62 -1.81 -5.54
CA ARG A 58 7.77 -2.54 -4.96
C ARG A 58 9.01 -1.65 -4.79
N LEU A 59 9.22 -0.72 -5.71
CA LEU A 59 10.29 0.27 -5.66
C LEU A 59 9.99 1.44 -4.73
N ARG A 60 8.79 1.51 -4.13
CA ARG A 60 8.33 2.60 -3.24
C ARG A 60 8.49 3.98 -3.91
N ILE A 61 7.96 4.12 -5.11
CA ILE A 61 8.04 5.36 -5.88
C ILE A 61 6.96 6.32 -5.39
N GLU A 62 7.35 7.42 -4.79
CA GLU A 62 6.48 8.49 -4.29
C GLU A 62 6.42 9.67 -5.27
N VAL A 63 7.52 9.92 -5.96
CA VAL A 63 7.70 11.05 -6.87
C VAL A 63 8.27 10.54 -8.19
N VAL A 64 7.91 11.18 -9.30
CA VAL A 64 8.52 10.98 -10.61
C VAL A 64 9.01 12.30 -11.20
N PRO A 65 10.12 12.35 -11.94
CA PRO A 65 11.03 11.22 -12.17
C PRO A 65 11.77 10.80 -10.91
N THR A 66 12.07 9.49 -10.80
CA THR A 66 12.97 8.97 -9.78
C THR A 66 14.08 8.17 -10.48
N LEU A 67 15.32 8.60 -10.28
CA LEU A 67 16.53 7.91 -10.72
C LEU A 67 17.04 7.01 -9.61
N ILE A 68 17.22 5.72 -9.89
CA ILE A 68 17.70 4.71 -8.95
C ILE A 68 18.96 4.07 -9.52
N ILE A 69 20.01 4.03 -8.72
CA ILE A 69 21.24 3.32 -9.06
C ILE A 69 21.39 2.10 -8.16
N ARG A 70 21.57 0.93 -8.78
CA ARG A 70 21.89 -0.31 -8.09
C ARG A 70 23.30 -0.78 -8.43
N LYS A 71 23.99 -1.29 -7.42
CA LYS A 71 25.28 -1.98 -7.55
C LYS A 71 25.11 -3.39 -7.02
N GLU A 72 25.37 -4.36 -7.88
CA GLU A 72 25.24 -5.80 -7.52
C GLU A 72 23.82 -6.14 -7.02
N GLY A 73 22.78 -5.54 -7.61
CA GLY A 73 21.38 -5.74 -7.24
C GLY A 73 20.90 -4.96 -6.01
N ILE A 74 21.82 -4.29 -5.27
CA ILE A 74 21.49 -3.50 -4.08
C ILE A 74 21.35 -2.02 -4.48
N GLU A 75 20.30 -1.36 -4.01
CA GLU A 75 20.11 0.07 -4.21
C GLU A 75 21.21 0.84 -3.47
N ALA A 76 22.04 1.55 -4.24
CA ALA A 76 23.14 2.35 -3.73
C ALA A 76 22.76 3.81 -3.57
N SER A 77 21.87 4.33 -4.43
CA SER A 77 21.43 5.73 -4.39
C SER A 77 20.14 5.93 -5.15
N ARG A 78 19.37 6.98 -4.74
CA ARG A 78 18.19 7.45 -5.49
C ARG A 78 18.07 8.96 -5.41
N ILE A 79 17.59 9.59 -6.50
CA ILE A 79 17.28 11.02 -6.57
C ILE A 79 15.86 11.19 -7.11
N PHE A 80 15.13 12.14 -6.53
CA PHE A 80 13.77 12.51 -6.89
C PHE A 80 13.75 13.83 -7.65
N GLY A 81 12.92 13.92 -8.69
CA GLY A 81 12.83 15.10 -9.54
C GLY A 81 14.07 15.28 -10.40
N TRP A 82 14.21 16.48 -10.97
CA TRP A 82 15.34 16.87 -11.77
C TRP A 82 16.23 17.87 -11.04
N ASP A 83 17.46 17.49 -10.78
CA ASP A 83 18.55 18.34 -10.31
C ASP A 83 19.78 18.04 -11.17
N HIS A 84 20.11 18.96 -12.09
CA HIS A 84 21.16 18.78 -13.07
C HIS A 84 22.51 18.37 -12.43
N ALA A 85 22.95 19.16 -11.45
CA ALA A 85 24.25 18.93 -10.81
C ALA A 85 24.29 17.61 -10.01
N ALA A 86 23.18 17.29 -9.31
CA ALA A 86 23.09 16.06 -8.55
C ALA A 86 23.05 14.82 -9.45
N TRP A 87 22.36 14.89 -10.60
CA TRP A 87 22.33 13.79 -11.55
C TRP A 87 23.70 13.59 -12.21
N GLU A 88 24.38 14.67 -12.65
CA GLU A 88 25.74 14.58 -13.19
C GLU A 88 26.74 13.99 -12.18
N ALA A 89 26.71 14.46 -10.95
CA ALA A 89 27.58 13.96 -9.88
C ALA A 89 27.33 12.47 -9.58
N LEU A 90 26.07 12.05 -9.58
CA LEU A 90 25.69 10.67 -9.28
C LEU A 90 26.07 9.71 -10.42
N LEU A 91 25.89 10.15 -11.67
CA LEU A 91 26.18 9.34 -12.86
C LEU A 91 27.65 9.44 -13.31
N GLY A 92 28.36 10.47 -12.90
CA GLY A 92 29.74 10.74 -13.32
C GLY A 92 29.88 11.14 -14.80
N ILE A 93 28.83 11.71 -15.38
CA ILE A 93 28.79 12.21 -16.75
C ILE A 93 28.38 13.69 -16.76
N GLN A 94 28.66 14.39 -17.87
CA GLN A 94 28.14 15.73 -18.10
C GLN A 94 27.10 15.70 -19.20
N PHE A 95 25.94 16.29 -18.94
CA PHE A 95 24.88 16.39 -19.91
C PHE A 95 25.15 17.49 -20.94
N LYS A 96 24.80 17.20 -22.19
CA LYS A 96 24.96 18.13 -23.33
C LYS A 96 23.72 19.01 -23.49
N SER A 97 22.57 18.53 -23.02
CA SER A 97 21.29 19.23 -23.16
C SER A 97 21.22 20.43 -22.23
N ASP A 98 20.84 21.59 -22.76
CA ASP A 98 20.65 22.83 -22.00
C ASP A 98 19.24 22.84 -21.38
N LEU A 99 19.14 22.29 -20.19
CA LEU A 99 17.90 22.23 -19.41
C LEU A 99 17.97 23.08 -18.14
N PRO A 100 16.84 23.48 -17.56
CA PRO A 100 16.82 24.15 -16.27
C PRO A 100 17.62 23.38 -15.23
N LYS A 101 18.35 24.10 -14.37
CA LYS A 101 19.22 23.47 -13.35
C LYS A 101 18.46 22.59 -12.35
N PHE A 102 17.21 22.94 -12.09
CA PHE A 102 16.37 22.23 -11.13
C PHE A 102 14.90 22.29 -11.52
N ARG A 103 14.19 21.18 -11.35
CA ARG A 103 12.74 21.12 -11.39
C ARG A 103 12.22 20.03 -10.45
N PRO A 104 11.24 20.34 -9.54
CA PRO A 104 10.68 19.34 -8.67
C PRO A 104 9.97 18.25 -9.47
N GLY A 105 9.90 17.05 -8.91
CA GLY A 105 9.12 15.97 -9.48
C GLY A 105 7.63 16.15 -9.26
N CYS A 106 6.85 15.31 -9.92
CA CYS A 106 5.41 15.19 -9.75
C CYS A 106 5.10 14.00 -8.84
N GLY A 107 3.92 13.97 -8.22
CA GLY A 107 3.47 12.80 -7.47
C GLY A 107 3.39 11.56 -8.37
N SER A 108 3.81 10.42 -7.85
CA SER A 108 3.68 9.12 -8.52
C SER A 108 2.22 8.67 -8.54
N LYS A 109 1.82 7.90 -9.57
CA LYS A 109 0.48 7.27 -9.62
C LYS A 109 0.22 6.31 -8.47
N THR A 110 1.27 5.77 -7.84
CA THR A 110 1.13 4.95 -6.63
C THR A 110 0.56 5.73 -5.44
N HIS A 111 0.65 7.07 -5.46
CA HIS A 111 0.15 7.98 -4.42
C HIS A 111 -1.13 8.73 -4.83
N ASP A 112 -1.74 8.36 -5.95
CA ASP A 112 -3.08 8.85 -6.27
C ASP A 112 -4.07 8.41 -5.17
N PRO A 113 -5.12 9.20 -4.89
CA PRO A 113 -6.08 8.89 -3.83
C PRO A 113 -6.63 7.47 -3.91
N GLY A 114 -6.50 6.70 -2.82
CA GLY A 114 -6.95 5.30 -2.71
C GLY A 114 -6.03 4.27 -3.39
N MET A 115 -4.99 4.69 -4.10
CA MET A 115 -4.12 3.76 -4.82
C MET A 115 -3.20 2.97 -3.89
N GLN A 116 -2.70 3.57 -2.82
CA GLN A 116 -1.82 2.89 -1.86
C GLN A 116 -2.49 1.66 -1.24
N GLU A 117 -3.74 1.81 -0.80
CA GLU A 117 -4.50 0.71 -0.20
C GLU A 117 -4.81 -0.38 -1.22
N ARG A 118 -5.14 0.02 -2.46
CA ARG A 118 -5.40 -0.91 -3.56
C ARG A 118 -4.15 -1.73 -3.91
N LEU A 119 -2.99 -1.08 -4.05
CA LEU A 119 -1.72 -1.74 -4.35
C LEU A 119 -1.27 -2.62 -3.19
N ALA A 120 -1.45 -2.17 -1.94
CA ALA A 120 -1.19 -2.97 -0.76
C ALA A 120 -2.07 -4.24 -0.75
N ALA A 121 -3.36 -4.12 -1.02
CA ALA A 121 -4.26 -5.27 -1.09
C ALA A 121 -3.87 -6.25 -2.21
N GLN A 122 -3.43 -5.72 -3.35
CA GLN A 122 -3.07 -6.50 -4.52
C GLN A 122 -1.71 -7.19 -4.38
N PHE A 123 -0.69 -6.47 -3.91
CA PHE A 123 0.71 -6.94 -3.93
C PHE A 123 1.27 -7.31 -2.56
N ALA A 124 0.66 -6.83 -1.46
CA ALA A 124 0.97 -7.23 -0.10
C ALA A 124 -0.17 -8.02 0.56
N GLY A 125 -1.22 -8.35 -0.15
CA GLY A 125 -2.36 -9.10 0.37
C GLY A 125 -2.04 -10.52 0.87
N HIS A 126 -0.83 -11.03 0.61
CA HIS A 126 -0.33 -12.26 1.22
C HIS A 126 -0.09 -12.11 2.75
N LEU A 127 -0.08 -10.88 3.27
CA LEU A 127 -0.04 -10.61 4.71
C LEU A 127 -1.40 -10.87 5.38
N LEU A 128 -2.50 -10.95 4.60
CA LEU A 128 -3.82 -11.26 5.10
C LEU A 128 -4.05 -12.77 5.06
N SER A 129 -4.38 -13.35 6.22
CA SER A 129 -4.61 -14.78 6.42
C SER A 129 -6.08 -15.17 6.37
N ALA A 130 -7.00 -14.21 6.47
CA ALA A 130 -8.42 -14.43 6.46
C ALA A 130 -8.91 -15.04 5.14
N ARG A 131 -9.88 -15.95 5.21
CA ARG A 131 -10.52 -16.53 4.03
C ARG A 131 -11.16 -15.43 3.19
N ARG A 132 -10.85 -15.38 1.91
CA ARG A 132 -11.48 -14.47 0.94
C ARG A 132 -12.71 -15.13 0.34
N LEU A 133 -13.79 -14.37 0.27
CA LEU A 133 -15.01 -14.74 -0.41
C LEU A 133 -15.19 -13.80 -1.60
N ASN A 134 -15.46 -14.36 -2.77
CA ASN A 134 -15.74 -13.58 -3.97
C ASN A 134 -17.23 -13.68 -4.27
N PHE A 135 -17.87 -12.55 -4.39
CA PHE A 135 -19.28 -12.43 -4.75
C PHE A 135 -19.41 -11.64 -6.04
N GLU A 136 -20.27 -12.10 -6.94
CA GLU A 136 -20.57 -11.41 -8.18
C GLU A 136 -22.00 -10.88 -8.13
N ASN A 137 -22.21 -9.64 -8.56
CA ASN A 137 -23.53 -9.01 -8.69
C ASN A 137 -24.36 -9.01 -7.40
N VAL A 138 -23.73 -8.77 -6.25
CA VAL A 138 -24.39 -8.67 -4.95
C VAL A 138 -24.51 -7.22 -4.50
N ASP A 139 -25.55 -6.92 -3.73
CA ASP A 139 -25.67 -5.66 -3.04
C ASP A 139 -24.71 -5.63 -1.84
N ASP A 140 -23.86 -4.60 -1.80
CA ASP A 140 -22.83 -4.44 -0.75
C ASP A 140 -23.43 -4.26 0.65
N ILE A 141 -24.69 -3.84 0.76
CA ILE A 141 -25.38 -3.65 2.04
C ILE A 141 -26.02 -4.96 2.50
N GLU A 142 -26.66 -5.69 1.59
CA GLU A 142 -27.40 -6.91 1.92
C GLU A 142 -26.46 -8.10 2.16
N ILE A 143 -25.26 -8.11 1.54
CA ILE A 143 -24.31 -9.22 1.66
C ILE A 143 -23.98 -9.57 3.13
N GLY A 144 -23.89 -8.57 3.99
CA GLY A 144 -23.58 -8.77 5.41
C GLY A 144 -24.66 -9.58 6.13
N TYR A 145 -25.93 -9.35 5.79
CA TYR A 145 -27.07 -10.10 6.31
C TYR A 145 -27.14 -11.51 5.72
N ASP A 146 -27.02 -11.64 4.39
CA ASP A 146 -27.07 -12.93 3.69
C ASP A 146 -25.98 -13.89 4.15
N GLN A 147 -24.81 -13.37 4.52
CA GLN A 147 -23.70 -14.18 5.03
C GLN A 147 -23.77 -14.40 6.55
N GLY A 148 -24.78 -13.87 7.24
CA GLY A 148 -24.92 -13.97 8.68
C GLY A 148 -23.87 -13.18 9.48
N TRP A 149 -23.28 -12.15 8.88
CA TRP A 149 -22.32 -11.26 9.58
C TRP A 149 -23.02 -10.16 10.35
N SER A 150 -24.29 -9.93 10.08
CA SER A 150 -25.14 -8.92 10.68
C SER A 150 -26.51 -9.50 11.00
N ASP A 151 -27.18 -8.93 11.97
CA ASP A 151 -28.58 -9.22 12.38
C ASP A 151 -29.61 -8.43 11.56
N GLY A 152 -29.19 -7.76 10.51
CA GLY A 152 -30.02 -6.93 9.63
C GLY A 152 -29.63 -5.45 9.61
N LEU A 153 -28.71 -5.03 10.50
CA LEU A 153 -28.13 -3.71 10.42
C LEU A 153 -27.07 -3.65 9.31
N PRO A 154 -26.98 -2.56 8.54
CA PRO A 154 -25.94 -2.39 7.54
C PRO A 154 -24.54 -2.46 8.16
N VAL A 155 -23.67 -3.22 7.54
CA VAL A 155 -22.25 -3.32 7.90
C VAL A 155 -21.36 -2.90 6.74
N VAL A 156 -20.17 -2.44 7.04
CA VAL A 156 -19.20 -2.08 5.99
C VAL A 156 -18.49 -3.34 5.51
N PRO A 157 -18.61 -3.73 4.23
CA PRO A 157 -17.94 -4.92 3.70
C PRO A 157 -16.41 -4.85 3.92
N PRO A 158 -15.80 -5.89 4.54
CA PRO A 158 -14.38 -5.90 4.88
C PRO A 158 -13.54 -6.33 3.65
N THR A 159 -13.54 -5.49 2.61
CA THR A 159 -12.68 -5.72 1.45
C THR A 159 -11.21 -5.67 1.83
N ALA A 160 -10.33 -6.32 1.04
CA ALA A 160 -8.90 -6.33 1.33
C ALA A 160 -8.32 -4.91 1.45
N GLU A 161 -8.79 -3.96 0.62
CA GLU A 161 -8.37 -2.56 0.68
C GLU A 161 -8.77 -1.89 2.00
N ARG A 162 -10.01 -2.13 2.46
CA ARG A 162 -10.49 -1.56 3.72
C ARG A 162 -9.77 -2.16 4.91
N VAL A 163 -9.50 -3.47 4.90
CA VAL A 163 -8.75 -4.14 5.96
C VAL A 163 -7.30 -3.66 6.00
N MET A 164 -6.63 -3.55 4.85
CA MET A 164 -5.26 -3.00 4.79
C MET A 164 -5.20 -1.54 5.26
N ARG A 165 -6.19 -0.72 4.91
CA ARG A 165 -6.32 0.65 5.42
C ARG A 165 -6.51 0.66 6.93
N MET A 166 -7.36 -0.20 7.46
CA MET A 166 -7.58 -0.33 8.91
C MET A 166 -6.29 -0.71 9.63
N LEU A 167 -5.55 -1.70 9.12
CA LEU A 167 -4.28 -2.16 9.67
C LEU A 167 -3.20 -1.06 9.66
N ALA A 168 -3.26 -0.10 8.75
CA ALA A 168 -2.36 1.06 8.76
C ALA A 168 -2.52 1.96 10.01
N GLY A 169 -3.61 1.83 10.76
CA GLY A 169 -3.83 2.51 12.04
C GLY A 169 -3.03 1.95 13.21
N THR A 170 -2.30 0.85 13.04
CA THR A 170 -1.46 0.24 14.09
C THR A 170 -0.07 -0.13 13.56
N ARG A 171 0.89 -0.30 14.48
CA ARG A 171 2.23 -0.81 14.15
C ARG A 171 2.35 -2.33 14.41
N ARG A 172 1.30 -2.95 14.94
CA ARG A 172 1.29 -4.39 15.24
C ARG A 172 1.15 -5.20 13.95
N GLN A 173 1.68 -6.41 13.96
CA GLN A 173 1.62 -7.28 12.78
C GLN A 173 0.22 -7.91 12.64
N PRO A 174 -0.29 -8.09 11.42
CA PRO A 174 -1.64 -8.64 11.20
C PRO A 174 -1.85 -10.04 11.80
N ASP A 175 -0.81 -10.88 11.79
CA ASP A 175 -0.81 -12.26 12.28
C ASP A 175 -0.54 -12.38 13.80
N GLU A 176 -0.25 -11.27 14.47
CA GLU A 176 -0.01 -11.26 15.91
C GLU A 176 -1.28 -11.67 16.67
N ILE A 177 -1.18 -12.72 17.49
CA ILE A 177 -2.26 -13.23 18.32
C ILE A 177 -2.21 -12.52 19.67
N ILE A 178 -3.31 -11.82 20.03
CA ILE A 178 -3.41 -11.08 21.29
C ILE A 178 -4.09 -11.87 22.40
N GLY A 179 -4.78 -12.94 22.07
CA GLY A 179 -5.45 -13.79 23.04
C GLY A 179 -6.32 -14.86 22.39
N ILE A 180 -7.01 -15.58 23.23
CA ILE A 180 -7.96 -16.65 22.87
C ILE A 180 -9.36 -16.20 23.27
N VAL A 181 -10.28 -16.16 22.32
CA VAL A 181 -11.63 -15.62 22.54
C VAL A 181 -12.61 -16.74 22.90
N PRO A 182 -13.23 -16.72 24.09
CA PRO A 182 -14.32 -17.62 24.42
C PRO A 182 -15.58 -17.26 23.58
N PRO A 183 -16.56 -18.19 23.39
CA PRO A 183 -16.63 -19.53 23.98
C PRO A 183 -15.89 -20.62 23.20
N ASP A 184 -15.59 -20.42 21.92
CA ASP A 184 -14.97 -21.43 21.01
C ASP A 184 -13.44 -21.43 21.09
N PHE A 185 -12.87 -20.57 21.90
CA PHE A 185 -11.42 -20.49 22.12
C PHE A 185 -10.61 -20.29 20.83
N ALA A 186 -11.17 -19.50 19.90
CA ALA A 186 -10.49 -19.16 18.67
C ALA A 186 -9.36 -18.13 18.93
N PRO A 187 -8.21 -18.26 18.24
CA PRO A 187 -7.15 -17.26 18.33
C PRO A 187 -7.59 -15.94 17.72
N CYS A 188 -7.36 -14.85 18.46
CA CYS A 188 -7.68 -13.48 18.06
C CYS A 188 -6.42 -12.79 17.51
N SER A 189 -6.33 -12.65 16.21
CA SER A 189 -5.27 -11.89 15.57
C SER A 189 -5.64 -10.42 15.39
N ILE A 190 -4.63 -9.57 15.22
CA ILE A 190 -4.82 -8.15 14.87
C ILE A 190 -5.65 -8.01 13.58
N GLU A 191 -5.42 -8.89 12.59
CA GLU A 191 -6.22 -8.92 11.35
C GLU A 191 -7.71 -9.17 11.64
N LYS A 192 -8.05 -10.11 12.54
CA LYS A 192 -9.43 -10.39 12.91
C LYS A 192 -10.10 -9.20 13.58
N ILE A 193 -9.37 -8.49 14.43
CA ILE A 193 -9.87 -7.25 15.04
C ILE A 193 -10.09 -6.18 13.96
N ALA A 194 -9.15 -6.00 13.05
CA ALA A 194 -9.28 -5.04 11.96
C ALA A 194 -10.48 -5.33 11.05
N ILE A 195 -10.73 -6.61 10.72
CA ILE A 195 -11.92 -7.03 9.95
C ILE A 195 -13.20 -6.63 10.67
N ASN A 196 -13.32 -6.92 11.97
CA ASN A 196 -14.50 -6.57 12.76
C ASN A 196 -14.64 -5.05 12.94
N ALA A 197 -13.54 -4.32 13.11
CA ALA A 197 -13.55 -2.86 13.14
C ALA A 197 -14.05 -2.26 11.83
N VAL A 198 -13.68 -2.85 10.67
CA VAL A 198 -14.22 -2.43 9.36
C VAL A 198 -15.71 -2.71 9.28
N LEU A 199 -16.17 -3.92 9.64
CA LEU A 199 -17.60 -4.27 9.67
C LEU A 199 -18.41 -3.26 10.50
N ALA A 200 -17.87 -2.83 11.64
CA ALA A 200 -18.47 -1.83 12.52
C ALA A 200 -18.35 -0.38 12.01
N GLY A 201 -17.70 -0.14 10.86
CA GLY A 201 -17.53 1.19 10.30
C GLY A 201 -16.51 2.08 11.02
N CYS A 202 -15.59 1.49 11.78
CA CYS A 202 -14.52 2.23 12.45
C CYS A 202 -13.57 2.88 11.44
N ARG A 203 -12.92 3.96 11.89
CA ARG A 203 -11.80 4.58 11.17
C ARG A 203 -10.47 3.98 11.62
N PRO A 204 -9.42 4.01 10.76
CA PRO A 204 -8.10 3.48 11.12
C PRO A 204 -7.52 4.03 12.43
N GLU A 205 -7.79 5.31 12.72
CA GLU A 205 -7.31 5.99 13.94
C GLU A 205 -7.89 5.39 15.22
N TYR A 206 -9.01 4.67 15.12
CA TYR A 206 -9.68 4.03 16.28
C TYR A 206 -9.11 2.63 16.58
N LEU A 207 -8.39 2.02 15.62
CA LEU A 207 -7.92 0.65 15.78
C LEU A 207 -7.07 0.42 17.04
N PRO A 208 -6.16 1.32 17.46
CA PRO A 208 -5.39 1.15 18.68
C PRO A 208 -6.29 1.05 19.93
N VAL A 209 -7.38 1.82 19.97
CA VAL A 209 -8.36 1.78 21.08
C VAL A 209 -9.14 0.48 21.04
N VAL A 210 -9.58 0.04 19.85
CA VAL A 210 -10.30 -1.24 19.68
C VAL A 210 -9.41 -2.41 20.12
N ILE A 211 -8.14 -2.43 19.77
CA ILE A 211 -7.18 -3.46 20.19
C ILE A 211 -7.06 -3.47 21.72
N ALA A 212 -6.84 -2.30 22.33
CA ALA A 212 -6.69 -2.19 23.78
C ALA A 212 -7.99 -2.66 24.52
N ALA A 213 -9.16 -2.34 23.98
CA ALA A 213 -10.43 -2.80 24.52
C ALA A 213 -10.56 -4.33 24.44
N VAL A 214 -10.17 -4.93 23.30
CA VAL A 214 -10.21 -6.40 23.16
C VAL A 214 -9.21 -7.06 24.11
N GLU A 215 -7.99 -6.53 24.25
CA GLU A 215 -7.01 -7.01 25.23
C GLU A 215 -7.58 -6.98 26.65
N ALA A 216 -8.21 -5.87 27.04
CA ALA A 216 -8.81 -5.71 28.37
C ALA A 216 -9.93 -6.71 28.65
N VAL A 217 -10.80 -6.99 27.68
CA VAL A 217 -11.90 -7.95 27.89
C VAL A 217 -11.44 -9.41 27.86
N LEU A 218 -10.24 -9.68 27.34
CA LEU A 218 -9.62 -11.01 27.35
C LEU A 218 -8.81 -11.30 28.62
N GLU A 219 -8.63 -10.32 29.51
CA GLU A 219 -8.06 -10.56 30.84
C GLU A 219 -8.94 -11.46 31.67
N ASP A 220 -8.37 -12.44 32.38
CA ASP A 220 -9.09 -13.41 33.19
C ASP A 220 -10.06 -12.75 34.19
N GLN A 221 -9.69 -11.61 34.75
CA GLN A 221 -10.46 -10.84 35.69
C GLN A 221 -11.79 -10.28 35.14
N PHE A 222 -11.84 -10.06 33.82
CA PHE A 222 -13.03 -9.57 33.12
C PHE A 222 -14.11 -10.65 33.00
N CYS A 223 -13.71 -11.93 33.05
CA CYS A 223 -14.62 -13.08 32.97
C CYS A 223 -15.51 -13.10 31.72
N MET A 224 -14.89 -12.82 30.54
CA MET A 224 -15.61 -12.73 29.26
C MET A 224 -16.47 -13.98 28.98
N HIS A 225 -15.94 -15.18 29.25
CA HIS A 225 -16.67 -16.44 29.06
C HIS A 225 -17.99 -16.47 29.89
N GLY A 226 -17.93 -16.04 31.15
CA GLY A 226 -19.12 -15.96 32.00
C GLY A 226 -20.14 -14.97 31.47
N LEU A 227 -19.71 -13.82 30.98
CA LEU A 227 -20.59 -12.80 30.36
C LEU A 227 -21.27 -13.32 29.09
N LEU A 228 -20.56 -14.05 28.24
CA LEU A 228 -21.11 -14.62 27.01
C LEU A 228 -22.04 -15.82 27.26
N ALA A 229 -21.81 -16.57 28.34
CA ALA A 229 -22.58 -17.78 28.66
C ALA A 229 -23.82 -17.52 29.49
N THR A 230 -23.96 -16.33 30.10
CA THR A 230 -25.12 -16.02 30.94
C THR A 230 -26.35 -15.63 30.13
N THR A 231 -27.53 -16.03 30.61
CA THR A 231 -28.84 -15.55 30.11
C THR A 231 -29.26 -14.21 30.76
N TYR A 232 -28.48 -13.72 31.71
CA TYR A 232 -28.69 -12.41 32.31
C TYR A 232 -28.23 -11.32 31.36
N PHE A 233 -28.99 -10.23 31.30
CA PHE A 233 -28.64 -9.13 30.38
C PHE A 233 -27.40 -8.38 30.89
N SER A 234 -26.27 -8.69 30.31
CA SER A 234 -25.02 -8.02 30.55
C SER A 234 -24.28 -7.88 29.23
N GLY A 235 -23.57 -6.78 29.04
CA GLY A 235 -22.76 -6.52 27.87
C GLY A 235 -21.62 -5.57 28.19
N PRO A 236 -20.44 -5.79 27.66
CA PRO A 236 -19.34 -4.85 27.83
C PRO A 236 -19.67 -3.53 27.14
N MET A 237 -19.29 -2.43 27.78
CA MET A 237 -19.34 -1.08 27.21
C MET A 237 -17.93 -0.51 27.24
N VAL A 238 -17.48 0.00 26.07
CA VAL A 238 -16.15 0.59 25.87
C VAL A 238 -16.27 2.06 25.52
#